data_6b71406db90b963ff996b72acda51d6c
#
_entry.id   6b71406db90b963ff996b72acda51d6c
#
_cell.length_a   1.000
_cell.length_b   1.000
_cell.length_c   1.000
_cell.angle_alpha   90.00
_cell.angle_beta   90.00
_cell.angle_gamma   90.00
#
_symmetry.space_group_name_H-M   'P 1'
#
loop_
_entity.id
_entity.type
_entity.pdbx_description
1 polymer ?
#
loop_
_entity_poly.entity_id
_entity_poly.type
_entity_poly.pdbx_seq_one_letter_code
_entity_poly.pdbx_strand_id
1 'polypeptide(L)'
;MPTPETLEAFITRVEQNAHAEACEAFYTPDASMQENTEPPRIGRDLHVAAERRTMARARTVQSRCVRPVFVNGEHVVIRWVFRFEWQDGTVTLMEELAYQRWERERIAQEQFFYDPAQRVPKRPAAS
;
A
#
# COMPACT_ATOMS: atom_id res chain seq x y z
N MET A 1 -15.59 -2.03 12.09
CA MET A 1 -14.14 -1.85 12.32
C MET A 1 -13.44 -3.19 12.18
N PRO A 2 -12.20 -3.23 11.72
CA PRO A 2 -11.47 -4.49 11.68
C PRO A 2 -11.15 -4.98 13.09
N THR A 3 -11.10 -6.30 13.28
CA THR A 3 -10.54 -6.83 14.51
C THR A 3 -9.03 -6.55 14.55
N PRO A 4 -8.42 -6.48 15.73
CA PRO A 4 -6.95 -6.36 15.81
C PRO A 4 -6.23 -7.48 15.07
N GLU A 5 -6.77 -8.69 15.08
CA GLU A 5 -6.19 -9.84 14.40
C GLU A 5 -6.20 -9.66 12.88
N THR A 6 -7.32 -9.19 12.33
CA THR A 6 -7.43 -8.94 10.89
C THR A 6 -6.50 -7.81 10.45
N LEU A 7 -6.46 -6.72 11.23
CA LEU A 7 -5.57 -5.60 10.92
C LEU A 7 -4.11 -6.04 10.91
N GLU A 8 -3.68 -6.81 11.91
CA GLU A 8 -2.31 -7.32 11.97
C GLU A 8 -2.03 -8.31 10.84
N ALA A 9 -3.00 -9.13 10.46
CA ALA A 9 -2.85 -10.06 9.33
C ALA A 9 -2.66 -9.30 8.02
N PHE A 10 -3.40 -8.20 7.82
CA PHE A 10 -3.24 -7.33 6.66
C PHE A 10 -1.83 -6.72 6.62
N ILE A 11 -1.40 -6.13 7.74
CA ILE A 11 -0.08 -5.49 7.84
C ILE A 11 1.02 -6.52 7.55
N THR A 12 0.93 -7.71 8.15
CA THR A 12 1.90 -8.78 7.92
C THR A 12 1.97 -9.18 6.45
N ARG A 13 0.82 -9.29 5.79
CA ARG A 13 0.77 -9.67 4.38
C ARG A 13 1.49 -8.64 3.51
N VAL A 14 1.27 -7.35 3.77
CA VAL A 14 1.97 -6.28 3.05
C VAL A 14 3.46 -6.31 3.36
N GLU A 15 3.85 -6.49 4.63
CA GLU A 15 5.27 -6.55 5.01
C GLU A 15 5.99 -7.77 4.43
N GLN A 16 5.27 -8.81 4.05
CA GLN A 16 5.80 -9.95 3.32
C GLN A 16 5.94 -9.67 1.82
N ASN A 17 5.68 -8.44 1.39
CA ASN A 17 5.72 -8.01 -0.01
C ASN A 17 4.64 -8.67 -0.89
N ALA A 18 3.60 -9.21 -0.28
CA ALA A 18 2.47 -9.83 -0.97
C ALA A 18 1.36 -8.79 -1.19
N HIS A 19 1.69 -7.70 -1.89
CA HIS A 19 0.80 -6.54 -2.04
C HIS A 19 -0.48 -6.89 -2.82
N ALA A 20 -0.35 -7.63 -3.92
CA ALA A 20 -1.52 -8.04 -4.71
C ALA A 20 -2.44 -8.97 -3.91
N GLU A 21 -1.85 -9.93 -3.19
CA GLU A 21 -2.59 -10.87 -2.35
C GLU A 21 -3.27 -10.15 -1.18
N ALA A 22 -2.64 -9.10 -0.66
CA ALA A 22 -3.27 -8.28 0.38
C ALA A 22 -4.53 -7.58 -0.16
N CYS A 23 -4.48 -7.06 -1.39
CA CYS A 23 -5.66 -6.48 -2.03
C CYS A 23 -6.77 -7.51 -2.23
N GLU A 24 -6.43 -8.70 -2.70
CA GLU A 24 -7.42 -9.77 -2.90
C GLU A 24 -8.11 -10.16 -1.59
N ALA A 25 -7.35 -10.30 -0.51
CA ALA A 25 -7.87 -10.84 0.74
C ALA A 25 -8.58 -9.80 1.60
N PHE A 26 -8.16 -8.53 1.54
CA PHE A 26 -8.57 -7.54 2.55
C PHE A 26 -9.34 -6.34 1.99
N TYR A 27 -9.62 -6.29 0.69
CA TYR A 27 -10.39 -5.17 0.09
C TYR A 27 -11.77 -5.62 -0.32
N THR A 28 -12.76 -4.71 -0.24
CA THR A 28 -14.09 -4.99 -0.78
C THR A 28 -14.02 -5.02 -2.31
N PRO A 29 -14.97 -5.70 -2.98
CA PRO A 29 -14.96 -5.76 -4.45
C PRO A 29 -15.00 -4.39 -5.14
N ASP A 30 -15.64 -3.40 -4.52
CA ASP A 30 -15.77 -2.03 -5.05
C ASP A 30 -14.83 -1.04 -4.34
N ALA A 31 -13.79 -1.52 -3.70
CA ALA A 31 -12.87 -0.67 -2.95
C ALA A 31 -12.25 0.41 -3.84
N SER A 32 -12.15 1.63 -3.30
CA SER A 32 -11.46 2.72 -3.97
C SER A 32 -10.06 2.91 -3.42
N MET A 33 -9.13 3.26 -4.30
CA MET A 33 -7.79 3.73 -3.95
C MET A 33 -7.56 5.08 -4.58
N GLN A 34 -6.97 6.00 -3.81
CA GLN A 34 -6.71 7.36 -4.27
C GLN A 34 -5.29 7.76 -3.87
N GLU A 35 -4.54 8.32 -4.84
CA GLU A 35 -3.21 8.88 -4.59
C GLU A 35 -3.36 10.38 -4.37
N ASN A 36 -3.03 10.87 -3.17
CA ASN A 36 -3.18 12.28 -2.81
C ASN A 36 -4.59 12.78 -3.16
N THR A 37 -4.70 13.81 -4.00
CA THR A 37 -5.98 14.36 -4.45
C THR A 37 -6.32 14.03 -5.90
N GLU A 38 -5.63 13.06 -6.49
CA GLU A 38 -5.94 12.57 -7.83
C GLU A 38 -7.28 11.83 -7.83
N PRO A 39 -7.93 11.67 -8.99
CA PRO A 39 -9.18 10.92 -9.05
C PRO A 39 -9.02 9.49 -8.50
N PRO A 40 -9.95 9.01 -7.67
CA PRO A 40 -9.85 7.65 -7.14
C PRO A 40 -10.04 6.60 -8.23
N ARG A 41 -9.35 5.48 -8.07
CA ARG A 41 -9.55 4.28 -8.89
C ARG A 41 -10.47 3.35 -8.12
N ILE A 42 -11.46 2.77 -8.79
CA ILE A 42 -12.48 1.94 -8.17
C ILE A 42 -12.43 0.52 -8.69
N GLY A 43 -12.43 -0.44 -7.78
CA GLY A 43 -12.49 -1.86 -8.11
C GLY A 43 -11.27 -2.64 -7.63
N ARG A 44 -11.53 -3.65 -6.79
CA ARG A 44 -10.48 -4.50 -6.22
C ARG A 44 -9.62 -5.16 -7.30
N ASP A 45 -10.25 -5.68 -8.34
CA ASP A 45 -9.52 -6.38 -9.40
C ASP A 45 -8.55 -5.45 -10.14
N LEU A 46 -8.92 -4.18 -10.29
CA LEU A 46 -8.05 -3.15 -10.86
C LEU A 46 -6.81 -2.94 -9.98
N HIS A 47 -7.00 -2.87 -8.66
CA HIS A 47 -5.91 -2.70 -7.70
C HIS A 47 -4.98 -3.91 -7.69
N VAL A 48 -5.55 -5.11 -7.69
CA VAL A 48 -4.77 -6.36 -7.77
C VAL A 48 -3.90 -6.38 -9.02
N ALA A 49 -4.48 -6.05 -10.18
CA ALA A 49 -3.74 -6.03 -11.44
C ALA A 49 -2.62 -4.99 -11.42
N ALA A 50 -2.88 -3.80 -10.86
CA ALA A 50 -1.87 -2.74 -10.75
C ALA A 50 -0.71 -3.17 -9.84
N GLU A 51 -1.02 -3.79 -8.70
CA GLU A 51 0.02 -4.28 -7.78
C GLU A 51 0.85 -5.39 -8.42
N ARG A 52 0.22 -6.30 -9.16
CA ARG A 52 0.96 -7.35 -9.87
C ARG A 52 1.92 -6.77 -10.90
N ARG A 53 1.51 -5.73 -11.63
CA ARG A 53 2.41 -5.07 -12.60
C ARG A 53 3.59 -4.40 -11.90
N THR A 54 3.35 -3.74 -10.79
CA THR A 54 4.41 -3.10 -10.00
C THR A 54 5.41 -4.13 -9.49
N MET A 55 4.91 -5.21 -8.88
CA MET A 55 5.77 -6.25 -8.32
C MET A 55 6.57 -6.99 -9.40
N ALA A 56 6.00 -7.15 -10.60
CA ALA A 56 6.70 -7.78 -11.72
C ALA A 56 7.88 -6.93 -12.23
N ARG A 57 7.83 -5.61 -12.10
CA ARG A 57 8.92 -4.71 -12.50
C ARG A 57 9.99 -4.56 -11.43
N ALA A 58 9.71 -4.95 -10.21
CA ALA A 58 10.64 -4.80 -9.10
C ALA A 58 11.60 -6.01 -9.06
N ARG A 59 12.89 -5.72 -8.87
CA ARG A 59 13.89 -6.75 -8.58
C ARG A 59 13.81 -7.14 -7.11
N THR A 60 13.74 -6.15 -6.22
CA THR A 60 13.52 -6.38 -4.79
C THR A 60 12.53 -5.36 -4.24
N VAL A 61 11.83 -5.76 -3.20
CA VAL A 61 10.87 -4.89 -2.49
C VAL A 61 11.10 -5.07 -1.00
N GLN A 62 11.09 -3.95 -0.29
CA GLN A 62 11.09 -3.94 1.17
C GLN A 62 9.87 -3.14 1.62
N SER A 63 9.06 -3.72 2.49
CA SER A 63 7.82 -3.11 2.97
C SER A 63 7.83 -3.10 4.49
N ARG A 64 7.61 -1.93 5.09
CA ARG A 64 7.62 -1.79 6.55
C ARG A 64 6.50 -0.87 7.01
N CYS A 65 5.73 -1.34 7.99
CA CYS A 65 4.79 -0.53 8.74
C CYS A 65 5.54 0.18 9.86
N VAL A 66 5.45 1.50 9.91
CA VAL A 66 6.03 2.29 11.00
C VAL A 66 4.94 2.52 12.02
N ARG A 67 5.10 1.91 13.19
CA ARG A 67 4.10 2.01 14.27
C ARG A 67 4.29 3.29 15.07
N PRO A 68 3.24 3.78 15.77
CA PRO A 68 1.96 3.09 16.00
C PRO A 68 0.99 3.20 14.84
N VAL A 69 0.05 2.27 14.77
CA VAL A 69 -1.08 2.31 13.85
C VAL A 69 -2.24 2.98 14.60
N PHE A 70 -2.93 3.89 13.93
CA PHE A 70 -4.02 4.64 14.54
C PHE A 70 -5.36 4.10 14.08
N VAL A 71 -6.20 3.73 15.04
CA VAL A 71 -7.52 3.18 14.77
C VAL A 71 -8.57 3.99 15.52
N ASN A 72 -9.57 4.45 14.78
CA ASN A 72 -10.74 5.10 15.37
C ASN A 72 -11.99 4.57 14.65
N GLY A 73 -12.65 3.58 15.26
CA GLY A 73 -13.80 2.93 14.67
C GLY A 73 -13.43 2.25 13.35
N GLU A 74 -14.10 2.66 12.28
CA GLU A 74 -13.85 2.12 10.93
C GLU A 74 -12.63 2.72 10.25
N HIS A 75 -12.03 3.76 10.82
CA HIS A 75 -10.93 4.49 10.22
C HIS A 75 -9.59 4.04 10.79
N VAL A 76 -8.67 3.76 9.90
CA VAL A 76 -7.32 3.29 10.25
C VAL A 76 -6.30 4.13 9.48
N VAL A 77 -5.25 4.57 10.17
CA VAL A 77 -4.12 5.27 9.54
C VAL A 77 -2.85 4.46 9.78
N ILE A 78 -2.17 4.11 8.70
CA ILE A 78 -0.92 3.35 8.74
C ILE A 78 0.17 4.16 8.04
N ARG A 79 1.32 4.28 8.68
CA ARG A 79 2.51 4.83 8.03
C ARG A 79 3.31 3.70 7.43
N TRP A 80 3.55 3.79 6.12
CA TRP A 80 4.32 2.80 5.37
C TRP A 80 5.63 3.39 4.88
N VAL A 81 6.66 2.57 4.86
CA VAL A 81 7.91 2.83 4.13
C VAL A 81 8.12 1.67 3.19
N PHE A 82 8.19 1.97 1.88
CA PHE A 82 8.44 1.00 0.83
C PHE A 82 9.71 1.37 0.10
N ARG A 83 10.54 0.38 -0.19
CA ARG A 83 11.70 0.53 -1.06
C ARG A 83 11.60 -0.47 -2.19
N PHE A 84 11.54 0.05 -3.41
CA PHE A 84 11.50 -0.75 -4.63
C PHE A 84 12.83 -0.58 -5.36
N GLU A 85 13.54 -1.68 -5.61
CA GLU A 85 14.64 -1.70 -6.55
C GLU A 85 14.10 -2.26 -7.85
N TRP A 86 14.14 -1.45 -8.91
CA TRP A 86 13.59 -1.83 -10.20
C TRP A 86 14.58 -2.65 -11.02
N GLN A 87 14.09 -3.31 -12.08
CA GLN A 87 14.92 -4.15 -12.93
C GLN A 87 16.06 -3.38 -13.62
N ASP A 88 15.89 -2.09 -13.84
CA ASP A 88 16.93 -1.23 -14.43
C ASP A 88 17.95 -0.70 -13.41
N GLY A 89 17.85 -1.12 -12.14
CA GLY A 89 18.75 -0.70 -11.06
C GLY A 89 18.41 0.61 -10.39
N THR A 90 17.38 1.31 -10.83
CA THR A 90 16.91 2.51 -10.13
C THR A 90 16.10 2.11 -8.89
N VAL A 91 15.92 3.06 -7.97
CA VAL A 91 15.27 2.83 -6.68
C VAL A 91 14.16 3.88 -6.48
N THR A 92 13.01 3.42 -6.02
CA THR A 92 11.94 4.29 -5.51
C THR A 92 11.82 4.04 -4.01
N LEU A 93 11.93 5.11 -3.23
CA LEU A 93 11.71 5.07 -1.79
C LEU A 93 10.46 5.88 -1.48
N MET A 94 9.44 5.19 -0.95
CA MET A 94 8.14 5.79 -0.64
C MET A 94 7.93 5.82 0.86
N GLU A 95 7.63 7.00 1.40
CA GLU A 95 7.08 7.16 2.74
C GLU A 95 5.69 7.73 2.60
N GLU A 96 4.68 7.02 3.09
CA GLU A 96 3.30 7.43 2.88
C GLU A 96 2.43 7.13 4.08
N LEU A 97 1.34 7.88 4.20
CA LEU A 97 0.25 7.58 5.12
C LEU A 97 -0.90 6.99 4.32
N ALA A 98 -1.38 5.83 4.75
CA ALA A 98 -2.57 5.22 4.20
C ALA A 98 -3.74 5.52 5.14
N TYR A 99 -4.71 6.28 4.66
CA TYR A 99 -5.95 6.55 5.39
C TYR A 99 -7.02 5.62 4.86
N GLN A 100 -7.49 4.70 5.72
CA GLN A 100 -8.39 3.63 5.33
C GLN A 100 -9.73 3.75 6.03
N ARG A 101 -10.81 3.46 5.29
CA ARG A 101 -12.12 3.18 5.87
C ARG A 101 -12.43 1.70 5.64
N TRP A 102 -12.69 0.99 6.72
CA TRP A 102 -13.00 -0.43 6.70
C TRP A 102 -14.50 -0.66 6.79
N GLU A 103 -14.97 -1.68 6.11
CA GLU A 103 -16.31 -2.25 6.29
C GLU A 103 -16.11 -3.63 6.88
N ARG A 104 -16.29 -3.73 8.21
CA ARG A 104 -15.96 -4.95 8.97
C ARG A 104 -14.49 -5.33 8.76
N GLU A 105 -14.23 -6.48 8.16
CA GLU A 105 -12.88 -7.02 8.00
C GLU A 105 -12.26 -6.72 6.64
N ARG A 106 -12.80 -5.74 5.90
CA ARG A 106 -12.29 -5.37 4.58
C ARG A 106 -12.21 -3.87 4.38
N ILE A 107 -11.22 -3.44 3.63
CA ILE A 107 -11.00 -2.04 3.29
C ILE A 107 -11.93 -1.66 2.14
N ALA A 108 -12.75 -0.63 2.34
CA ALA A 108 -13.68 -0.10 1.33
C ALA A 108 -13.12 1.13 0.63
N GLN A 109 -12.31 1.94 1.32
CA GLN A 109 -11.66 3.12 0.76
C GLN A 109 -10.26 3.23 1.32
N GLU A 110 -9.31 3.62 0.47
CA GLU A 110 -7.95 3.89 0.91
C GLU A 110 -7.42 5.10 0.15
N GLN A 111 -6.90 6.08 0.90
CA GLN A 111 -6.27 7.26 0.33
C GLN A 111 -4.86 7.36 0.85
N PHE A 112 -3.91 7.48 -0.06
CA PHE A 112 -2.50 7.59 0.26
C PHE A 112 -2.07 9.03 0.18
N PHE A 113 -1.35 9.50 1.20
CA PHE A 113 -0.79 10.84 1.25
C PHE A 113 0.73 10.76 1.28
N TYR A 114 1.37 11.32 0.27
CA TYR A 114 2.82 11.31 0.14
C TYR A 114 3.27 12.41 -0.84
N ASP A 115 4.56 12.72 -0.82
CA ASP A 115 5.14 13.64 -1.79
C ASP A 115 5.24 12.95 -3.15
N PRO A 116 4.54 13.47 -4.19
CA PRO A 116 4.57 12.86 -5.53
C PRO A 116 5.98 12.75 -6.13
N ALA A 117 6.92 13.59 -5.70
CA ALA A 117 8.31 13.51 -6.16
C ALA A 117 8.96 12.18 -5.83
N GLN A 118 8.48 11.48 -4.80
CA GLN A 118 9.00 10.16 -4.43
C GLN A 118 8.73 9.10 -5.49
N ARG A 119 7.74 9.30 -6.35
CA ARG A 119 7.41 8.33 -7.41
C ARG A 119 8.51 8.22 -8.46
N VAL A 120 9.31 9.26 -8.63
CA VAL A 120 10.36 9.27 -9.66
C VAL A 120 11.52 8.40 -9.20
N PRO A 121 11.82 7.29 -9.91
CA PRO A 121 12.94 6.44 -9.55
C PRO A 121 14.26 7.20 -9.66
N LYS A 122 15.17 6.90 -8.74
CA LYS A 122 16.49 7.54 -8.70
C LYS A 122 17.57 6.48 -8.73
N ARG A 123 18.73 6.84 -9.28
CA ARG A 123 19.89 5.96 -9.18
C ARG A 123 20.42 6.01 -7.75
N PRO A 124 20.78 4.83 -7.18
CA PRO A 124 21.38 4.82 -5.85
C PRO A 124 22.67 5.65 -5.86
N ALA A 125 22.97 6.25 -4.71
CA ALA A 125 24.23 6.96 -4.55
C ALA A 125 25.39 5.99 -4.77
N ALA A 126 26.44 6.46 -5.46
CA ALA A 126 27.66 5.68 -5.61
C ALA A 126 28.31 5.49 -4.24
N SER A 127 28.66 4.25 -3.92
CA SER A 127 29.32 3.90 -2.66
C SER A 127 30.84 3.87 -2.84
#